data_664e3942ab11b5ee59f74ff9f4b88a17
#
_entry.id   664e3942ab11b5ee59f74ff9f4b88a17
#
_cell.length_a   1.000
_cell.length_b   1.000
_cell.length_c   1.000
_cell.angle_alpha   90.00
_cell.angle_beta   90.00
_cell.angle_gamma   90.00
#
_symmetry.space_group_name_H-M   'P 1'
#
loop_
_entity.id
_entity.type
_entity.pdbx_description
1 polymer ?
#
loop_
_entity_poly.entity_id
_entity_poly.type
_entity_poly.pdbx_seq_one_letter_code
_entity_poly.pdbx_strand_id
1 'polypeptide(L)'
;AMQEDTQVKEHLLNLSDPLQKGIRIAVAHDEAFCFIYPDNLEILKKLGAEIVTFSPIHDRSLPENIQGIVLYGGYPELYAKELSENDSMRESICHAVTLGVPCIAECGGFMYLQERMEGSDGKIYDMAGALFGKSYKTEKLRRFGYIILSKGTVFGHNVGNITAHEFHYYES
;
A
#
# COMPACT_ATOMS: atom_id res chain seq x y z
N ALA A 1 -13.61 -10.21 -22.56
CA ALA A 1 -13.64 -9.34 -21.37
C ALA A 1 -14.68 -9.77 -20.34
N MET A 2 -15.91 -10.19 -20.75
CA MET A 2 -16.96 -10.65 -19.80
C MET A 2 -16.76 -12.07 -19.27
N GLN A 3 -16.04 -12.95 -19.97
CA GLN A 3 -15.80 -14.34 -19.53
C GLN A 3 -14.66 -14.45 -18.48
N GLU A 4 -13.66 -13.57 -18.52
CA GLU A 4 -12.59 -13.55 -17.51
C GLU A 4 -13.06 -13.10 -16.13
N ASP A 5 -14.00 -12.16 -16.09
CA ASP A 5 -14.57 -11.64 -14.84
C ASP A 5 -15.40 -12.71 -14.08
N THR A 6 -16.01 -13.65 -14.82
CA THR A 6 -16.77 -14.76 -14.25
C THR A 6 -15.84 -15.82 -13.66
N GLN A 7 -14.70 -16.13 -14.30
CA GLN A 7 -13.73 -17.11 -13.79
C GLN A 7 -13.02 -16.60 -12.53
N VAL A 8 -12.69 -15.32 -12.46
CA VAL A 8 -12.09 -14.72 -11.25
C VAL A 8 -13.08 -14.76 -10.09
N LYS A 9 -14.36 -14.44 -10.34
CA LYS A 9 -15.41 -14.55 -9.32
C LYS A 9 -15.62 -15.98 -8.84
N GLU A 10 -15.64 -16.97 -9.74
CA GLU A 10 -15.77 -18.38 -9.36
C GLU A 10 -14.55 -18.90 -8.59
N HIS A 11 -13.34 -18.46 -8.94
CA HIS A 11 -12.13 -18.83 -8.22
C HIS A 11 -12.09 -18.26 -6.81
N LEU A 12 -12.54 -17.01 -6.63
CA LEU A 12 -12.67 -16.36 -5.32
C LEU A 12 -13.78 -16.96 -4.44
N LEU A 13 -14.84 -17.48 -5.06
CA LEU A 13 -15.92 -18.18 -4.35
C LEU A 13 -15.51 -19.61 -3.89
N ASN A 14 -14.47 -20.19 -4.48
CA ASN A 14 -13.93 -21.51 -4.13
C ASN A 14 -12.77 -21.46 -3.11
N LEU A 15 -12.46 -20.31 -2.54
CA LEU A 15 -11.58 -20.21 -1.36
C LEU A 15 -12.35 -20.77 -0.14
N SER A 16 -12.36 -22.08 -0.03
CA SER A 16 -13.19 -22.84 0.92
C SER A 16 -12.68 -22.87 2.34
N ASP A 17 -11.47 -22.36 2.59
CA ASP A 17 -10.96 -22.21 3.95
C ASP A 17 -10.93 -20.74 4.34
N PRO A 18 -11.80 -20.30 5.27
CA PRO A 18 -11.66 -18.98 5.85
C PRO A 18 -10.29 -18.89 6.51
N LEU A 19 -9.54 -17.82 6.22
CA LEU A 19 -8.34 -17.45 6.96
C LEU A 19 -8.60 -17.62 8.47
N GLN A 20 -7.57 -17.93 9.23
CA GLN A 20 -7.70 -18.01 10.69
C GLN A 20 -8.49 -16.81 11.19
N LYS A 21 -9.59 -17.06 11.90
CA LYS A 21 -10.41 -15.99 12.49
C LYS A 21 -9.53 -15.07 13.33
N GLY A 22 -9.64 -13.78 13.09
CA GLY A 22 -8.96 -12.77 13.91
C GLY A 22 -7.75 -12.10 13.27
N ILE A 23 -7.51 -12.27 11.97
CA ILE A 23 -6.48 -11.48 11.28
C ILE A 23 -6.96 -10.04 11.13
N ARG A 24 -6.23 -9.10 11.73
CA ARG A 24 -6.50 -7.67 11.62
C ARG A 24 -5.54 -7.03 10.64
N ILE A 25 -6.07 -6.34 9.63
CA ILE A 25 -5.31 -5.64 8.60
C ILE A 25 -5.54 -4.15 8.75
N ALA A 26 -4.46 -3.41 9.00
CA ALA A 26 -4.48 -1.95 9.04
C ALA A 26 -4.42 -1.40 7.61
N VAL A 27 -5.35 -0.53 7.26
CA VAL A 27 -5.44 0.11 5.94
C VAL A 27 -5.31 1.61 6.11
N ALA A 28 -4.30 2.20 5.48
CA ALA A 28 -4.13 3.64 5.46
C ALA A 28 -5.28 4.31 4.69
N HIS A 29 -5.93 5.28 5.33
CA HIS A 29 -7.03 6.02 4.72
C HIS A 29 -7.14 7.43 5.31
N ASP A 30 -6.68 8.40 4.57
CA ASP A 30 -6.81 9.84 4.82
C ASP A 30 -6.66 10.61 3.51
N GLU A 31 -6.39 11.91 3.60
CA GLU A 31 -6.26 12.81 2.44
C GLU A 31 -5.05 12.44 1.57
N ALA A 32 -3.99 11.90 2.15
CA ALA A 32 -2.79 11.46 1.42
C ALA A 32 -2.96 10.08 0.78
N PHE A 33 -3.79 9.21 1.39
CA PHE A 33 -4.00 7.81 0.97
C PHE A 33 -5.47 7.56 0.68
N CYS A 34 -5.97 8.12 -0.43
CA CYS A 34 -7.39 8.14 -0.76
C CYS A 34 -7.80 7.17 -1.89
N PHE A 35 -6.87 6.47 -2.55
CA PHE A 35 -7.18 5.54 -3.63
C PHE A 35 -7.53 4.16 -3.09
N ILE A 36 -8.64 4.09 -2.36
CA ILE A 36 -9.15 2.84 -1.79
C ILE A 36 -9.96 2.08 -2.83
N TYR A 37 -9.69 0.78 -2.94
CA TYR A 37 -10.45 -0.14 -3.77
C TYR A 37 -11.43 -0.94 -2.88
N PRO A 38 -12.72 -0.57 -2.84
CA PRO A 38 -13.70 -1.23 -1.96
C PRO A 38 -13.80 -2.73 -2.20
N ASP A 39 -13.71 -3.16 -3.45
CA ASP A 39 -13.78 -4.58 -3.82
C ASP A 39 -12.65 -5.40 -3.19
N ASN A 40 -11.43 -4.83 -3.11
CA ASN A 40 -10.29 -5.49 -2.46
C ASN A 40 -10.56 -5.66 -0.95
N LEU A 41 -11.10 -4.63 -0.31
CA LEU A 41 -11.44 -4.70 1.12
C LEU A 41 -12.56 -5.70 1.39
N GLU A 42 -13.55 -5.79 0.49
CA GLU A 42 -14.61 -6.79 0.60
C GLU A 42 -14.08 -8.22 0.46
N ILE A 43 -13.12 -8.45 -0.45
CA ILE A 43 -12.48 -9.75 -0.61
C ILE A 43 -11.74 -10.12 0.68
N LEU A 44 -10.95 -9.23 1.25
CA LEU A 44 -10.24 -9.46 2.51
C LEU A 44 -11.21 -9.79 3.65
N LYS A 45 -12.33 -9.06 3.76
CA LYS A 45 -13.38 -9.34 4.75
C LYS A 45 -14.04 -10.70 4.52
N LYS A 46 -14.34 -11.07 3.28
CA LYS A 46 -14.90 -12.39 2.93
C LYS A 46 -13.94 -13.52 3.28
N LEU A 47 -12.63 -13.27 3.20
CA LEU A 47 -11.57 -14.20 3.63
C LEU A 47 -11.39 -14.25 5.16
N GLY A 48 -12.14 -13.47 5.92
CA GLY A 48 -12.13 -13.50 7.39
C GLY A 48 -11.25 -12.42 8.04
N ALA A 49 -10.74 -11.47 7.29
CA ALA A 49 -9.96 -10.37 7.85
C ALA A 49 -10.87 -9.28 8.47
N GLU A 50 -10.45 -8.76 9.62
CA GLU A 50 -10.94 -7.51 10.18
C GLU A 50 -10.14 -6.35 9.60
N ILE A 51 -10.81 -5.41 8.94
CA ILE A 51 -10.18 -4.21 8.41
C ILE A 51 -10.27 -3.08 9.43
N VAL A 52 -9.12 -2.53 9.78
CA VAL A 52 -9.01 -1.38 10.69
C VAL A 52 -8.34 -0.25 9.93
N THR A 53 -9.00 0.88 9.78
CA THR A 53 -8.42 2.05 9.13
C THR A 53 -7.55 2.86 10.09
N PHE A 54 -6.52 3.51 9.56
CA PHE A 54 -5.70 4.48 10.28
C PHE A 54 -5.30 5.62 9.35
N SER A 55 -4.97 6.77 9.93
CA SER A 55 -4.52 7.94 9.19
C SER A 55 -3.02 8.17 9.41
N PRO A 56 -2.18 8.01 8.39
CA PRO A 56 -0.78 8.41 8.49
C PRO A 56 -0.55 9.88 8.86
N ILE A 57 -1.47 10.76 8.51
CA ILE A 57 -1.37 12.19 8.85
C ILE A 57 -1.81 12.45 10.30
N HIS A 58 -2.94 11.88 10.75
CA HIS A 58 -3.62 12.32 11.96
C HIS A 58 -3.44 11.41 13.17
N ASP A 59 -3.24 10.10 12.96
CA ASP A 59 -3.02 9.15 14.04
C ASP A 59 -1.55 9.13 14.48
N ARG A 60 -1.31 8.78 15.74
CA ARG A 60 0.05 8.76 16.30
C ARG A 60 0.78 7.44 16.09
N SER A 61 0.04 6.36 15.84
CA SER A 61 0.61 5.02 15.68
C SER A 61 -0.33 4.12 14.90
N LEU A 62 0.20 3.01 14.42
CA LEU A 62 -0.61 1.93 13.88
C LEU A 62 -1.60 1.40 14.94
N PRO A 63 -2.77 0.88 14.50
CA PRO A 63 -3.69 0.16 15.38
C PRO A 63 -3.01 -1.03 16.04
N GLU A 64 -3.42 -1.35 17.26
CA GLU A 64 -2.87 -2.49 17.99
C GLU A 64 -3.30 -3.83 17.41
N ASN A 65 -2.48 -4.86 17.64
CA ASN A 65 -2.75 -6.27 17.30
C ASN A 65 -3.05 -6.49 15.81
N ILE A 66 -2.34 -5.79 14.92
CA ILE A 66 -2.43 -6.00 13.47
C ILE A 66 -1.47 -7.11 13.00
N GLN A 67 -1.87 -7.83 11.96
CA GLN A 67 -1.09 -8.86 11.29
C GLN A 67 -0.77 -8.51 9.84
N GLY A 68 -1.18 -7.34 9.36
CA GLY A 68 -0.88 -6.85 8.03
C GLY A 68 -1.13 -5.36 7.89
N ILE A 69 -0.42 -4.74 6.96
CA ILE A 69 -0.53 -3.31 6.63
C ILE A 69 -0.80 -3.18 5.14
N VAL A 70 -1.73 -2.31 4.77
CA VAL A 70 -1.99 -1.92 3.38
C VAL A 70 -1.89 -0.41 3.27
N LEU A 71 -0.98 0.03 2.41
CA LEU A 71 -0.77 1.43 2.04
C LEU A 71 -1.10 1.56 0.55
N TYR A 72 -2.30 1.98 0.23
CA TYR A 72 -2.70 2.24 -1.14
C TYR A 72 -2.13 3.56 -1.67
N GLY A 73 -2.49 3.89 -2.89
CA GLY A 73 -2.12 5.15 -3.52
C GLY A 73 -2.91 6.35 -3.02
N GLY A 74 -2.58 7.47 -3.57
CA GLY A 74 -3.17 8.76 -3.29
C GLY A 74 -2.24 9.88 -3.75
N TYR A 75 -2.17 10.94 -2.97
CA TYR A 75 -1.33 12.09 -3.24
C TYR A 75 -0.45 12.46 -2.03
N PRO A 76 0.42 11.54 -1.54
CA PRO A 76 1.24 11.80 -0.36
C PRO A 76 2.19 12.98 -0.56
N GLU A 77 2.58 13.30 -1.79
CA GLU A 77 3.44 14.44 -2.10
C GLU A 77 2.78 15.80 -1.81
N LEU A 78 1.45 15.87 -1.79
CA LEU A 78 0.72 17.07 -1.42
C LEU A 78 0.72 17.30 0.10
N TYR A 79 0.90 16.23 0.86
CA TYR A 79 0.89 16.20 2.33
C TYR A 79 2.25 15.77 2.90
N ALA A 80 3.31 15.92 2.10
CA ALA A 80 4.64 15.43 2.46
C ALA A 80 5.18 16.05 3.75
N LYS A 81 4.85 17.32 4.00
CA LYS A 81 5.22 18.01 5.23
C LYS A 81 4.50 17.42 6.44
N GLU A 82 3.18 17.27 6.38
CA GLU A 82 2.35 16.73 7.47
C GLU A 82 2.76 15.28 7.79
N LEU A 83 2.97 14.47 6.76
CA LEU A 83 3.47 13.10 6.91
C LEU A 83 4.87 13.07 7.56
N SER A 84 5.75 14.00 7.17
CA SER A 84 7.10 14.11 7.74
C SER A 84 7.09 14.58 9.20
N GLU A 85 6.18 15.47 9.57
CA GLU A 85 6.05 16.00 10.93
C GLU A 85 5.43 14.97 11.92
N ASN A 86 4.81 13.90 11.41
CA ASN A 86 4.27 12.83 12.23
C ASN A 86 5.31 11.72 12.50
N ASP A 87 6.36 12.08 13.26
CA ASP A 87 7.46 11.17 13.60
C ASP A 87 6.98 9.86 14.22
N SER A 88 6.01 9.94 15.14
CA SER A 88 5.53 8.77 15.88
C SER A 88 4.83 7.73 14.97
N MET A 89 4.07 8.17 13.98
CA MET A 89 3.46 7.27 13.00
C MET A 89 4.53 6.67 12.06
N ARG A 90 5.48 7.50 11.59
CA ARG A 90 6.58 7.03 10.74
C ARG A 90 7.40 5.93 11.43
N GLU A 91 7.78 6.17 12.69
CA GLU A 91 8.48 5.18 13.51
C GLU A 91 7.66 3.91 13.74
N SER A 92 6.36 4.04 14.00
CA SER A 92 5.44 2.91 14.19
C SER A 92 5.37 2.02 12.94
N ILE A 93 5.27 2.61 11.76
CA ILE A 93 5.25 1.87 10.48
C ILE A 93 6.61 1.23 10.20
N CYS A 94 7.69 2.00 10.34
CA CYS A 94 9.05 1.50 10.13
C CYS A 94 9.33 0.30 11.03
N HIS A 95 8.99 0.39 12.30
CA HIS A 95 9.18 -0.67 13.28
C HIS A 95 8.38 -1.92 12.91
N ALA A 96 7.09 -1.77 12.59
CA ALA A 96 6.23 -2.89 12.21
C ALA A 96 6.75 -3.64 10.97
N VAL A 97 7.14 -2.91 9.92
CA VAL A 97 7.68 -3.49 8.68
C VAL A 97 9.02 -4.18 8.94
N THR A 98 9.90 -3.55 9.72
CA THR A 98 11.22 -4.12 10.10
C THR A 98 11.07 -5.40 10.92
N LEU A 99 10.06 -5.50 11.77
CA LEU A 99 9.73 -6.71 12.52
C LEU A 99 9.06 -7.79 11.67
N GLY A 100 8.83 -7.55 10.38
CA GLY A 100 8.30 -8.52 9.44
C GLY A 100 6.77 -8.58 9.39
N VAL A 101 6.07 -7.56 9.86
CA VAL A 101 4.62 -7.46 9.61
C VAL A 101 4.41 -7.35 8.09
N PRO A 102 3.64 -8.27 7.47
CA PRO A 102 3.35 -8.22 6.05
C PRO A 102 2.78 -6.87 5.63
N CYS A 103 3.39 -6.25 4.63
CA CYS A 103 2.97 -4.95 4.13
C CYS A 103 2.81 -4.98 2.61
N ILE A 104 1.66 -4.51 2.12
CA ILE A 104 1.43 -4.22 0.71
C ILE A 104 1.42 -2.70 0.58
N ALA A 105 2.27 -2.17 -0.31
CA ALA A 105 2.35 -0.76 -0.59
C ALA A 105 2.33 -0.50 -2.09
N GLU A 106 1.40 0.31 -2.52
CA GLU A 106 1.18 0.65 -3.93
C GLU A 106 1.33 2.16 -4.15
N CYS A 107 1.99 2.54 -5.26
CA CYS A 107 2.09 3.94 -5.70
C CYS A 107 2.53 4.88 -4.57
N GLY A 108 1.64 5.77 -4.09
CA GLY A 108 1.91 6.69 -2.99
C GLY A 108 2.29 6.00 -1.68
N GLY A 109 1.70 4.83 -1.40
CA GLY A 109 2.08 4.00 -0.24
C GLY A 109 3.53 3.51 -0.31
N PHE A 110 3.99 3.13 -1.50
CA PHE A 110 5.40 2.76 -1.71
C PHE A 110 6.33 3.98 -1.52
N MET A 111 5.95 5.15 -2.03
CA MET A 111 6.72 6.39 -1.84
C MET A 111 6.88 6.72 -0.34
N TYR A 112 5.82 6.53 0.45
CA TYR A 112 5.83 6.79 1.87
C TYR A 112 6.69 5.80 2.69
N LEU A 113 6.83 4.56 2.24
CA LEU A 113 7.70 3.58 2.90
C LEU A 113 9.19 3.87 2.74
N GLN A 114 9.60 4.66 1.75
CA GLN A 114 10.99 5.02 1.54
C GLN A 114 11.52 5.95 2.63
N GLU A 115 12.81 6.25 2.59
CA GLU A 115 13.44 7.18 3.54
C GLU A 115 12.97 8.62 3.32
N ARG A 116 12.80 9.01 2.04
CA ARG A 116 12.51 10.40 1.68
C ARG A 116 11.59 10.50 0.47
N MET A 117 10.90 11.61 0.41
CA MET A 117 10.07 11.97 -0.74
C MET A 117 10.19 13.46 -1.04
N GLU A 118 10.23 13.80 -2.32
CA GLU A 118 10.08 15.19 -2.76
C GLU A 118 8.61 15.57 -2.73
N GLY A 119 8.27 16.60 -1.96
CA GLY A 119 6.92 17.14 -1.90
C GLY A 119 6.55 17.97 -3.13
N SER A 120 5.29 18.34 -3.23
CA SER A 120 4.77 19.18 -4.32
C SER A 120 5.40 20.57 -4.37
N ASP A 121 5.99 21.03 -3.26
CA ASP A 121 6.74 22.30 -3.15
C ASP A 121 8.22 22.17 -3.55
N GLY A 122 8.65 21.00 -4.00
CA GLY A 122 10.02 20.69 -4.41
C GLY A 122 11.01 20.48 -3.27
N LYS A 123 10.55 20.46 -2.02
CA LYS A 123 11.41 20.14 -0.87
C LYS A 123 11.43 18.65 -0.59
N ILE A 124 12.49 18.22 0.05
CA ILE A 124 12.65 16.81 0.46
C ILE A 124 12.19 16.67 1.90
N TYR A 125 11.36 15.67 2.12
CA TYR A 125 10.76 15.34 3.40
C TYR A 125 11.11 13.92 3.81
N ASP A 126 11.36 13.71 5.10
CA ASP A 126 11.60 12.37 5.65
C ASP A 126 10.27 11.60 5.69
N MET A 127 10.32 10.33 5.30
CA MET A 127 9.18 9.43 5.25
C MET A 127 9.36 8.26 6.25
N ALA A 128 8.62 7.18 6.12
CA ALA A 128 8.65 6.08 7.10
C ALA A 128 10.02 5.40 7.23
N GLY A 129 10.84 5.40 6.17
CA GLY A 129 12.20 4.86 6.21
C GLY A 129 12.28 3.34 6.36
N ALA A 130 11.21 2.62 6.06
CA ALA A 130 11.19 1.16 6.09
C ALA A 130 11.88 0.55 4.86
N LEU A 131 12.00 1.30 3.78
CA LEU A 131 12.70 0.95 2.56
C LEU A 131 13.79 1.99 2.27
N PHE A 132 14.96 1.50 1.87
CA PHE A 132 16.01 2.39 1.38
C PHE A 132 15.58 3.02 0.05
N GLY A 133 15.76 4.32 -0.08
CA GLY A 133 15.48 5.06 -1.31
C GLY A 133 14.83 6.42 -1.09
N LYS A 134 14.60 7.06 -2.23
CA LYS A 134 13.99 8.39 -2.29
C LYS A 134 13.09 8.51 -3.50
N SER A 135 11.85 8.92 -3.31
CA SER A 135 10.96 9.30 -4.41
C SER A 135 11.11 10.77 -4.78
N TYR A 136 11.18 11.06 -6.07
CA TYR A 136 11.33 12.40 -6.60
C TYR A 136 10.45 12.63 -7.82
N LYS A 137 10.01 13.88 -8.00
CA LYS A 137 9.17 14.29 -9.11
C LYS A 137 9.96 14.33 -10.41
N THR A 138 9.37 13.86 -11.48
CA THR A 138 9.92 13.95 -12.83
C THR A 138 9.21 15.02 -13.66
N GLU A 139 9.93 15.61 -14.62
CA GLU A 139 9.37 16.67 -15.50
C GLU A 139 8.24 16.19 -16.40
N LYS A 140 8.18 14.90 -16.67
CA LYS A 140 7.22 14.28 -17.60
C LYS A 140 6.63 13.03 -16.98
N LEU A 141 5.42 12.67 -17.42
CA LEU A 141 4.84 11.36 -17.15
C LEU A 141 5.84 10.28 -17.60
N ARG A 142 6.34 9.50 -16.63
CA ARG A 142 7.42 8.53 -16.90
C ARG A 142 6.87 7.22 -17.41
N ARG A 143 5.81 6.76 -16.79
CA ARG A 143 5.19 5.49 -17.15
C ARG A 143 3.69 5.62 -17.21
N PHE A 144 3.12 5.07 -18.28
CA PHE A 144 1.68 5.00 -18.48
C PHE A 144 1.37 3.75 -19.30
N GLY A 145 0.63 2.84 -18.73
CA GLY A 145 0.14 1.67 -19.44
C GLY A 145 0.05 0.41 -18.60
N TYR A 146 -0.26 -0.67 -19.29
CA TYR A 146 -0.33 -2.00 -18.68
C TYR A 146 1.02 -2.68 -18.74
N ILE A 147 1.35 -3.38 -17.66
CA ILE A 147 2.55 -4.21 -17.55
C ILE A 147 2.16 -5.62 -17.11
N ILE A 148 3.04 -6.56 -17.35
CA ILE A 148 2.91 -7.93 -16.85
C ILE A 148 4.10 -8.23 -15.94
N LEU A 149 3.82 -8.44 -14.68
CA LEU A 149 4.78 -8.97 -13.73
C LEU A 149 4.87 -10.47 -13.95
N SER A 150 5.92 -10.93 -14.62
CA SER A 150 6.04 -12.32 -15.06
C SER A 150 6.76 -13.24 -14.06
N LYS A 151 7.40 -12.66 -13.04
CA LYS A 151 8.14 -13.39 -11.99
C LYS A 151 8.09 -12.59 -10.70
N GLY A 152 7.93 -13.28 -9.59
CA GLY A 152 8.00 -12.67 -8.28
C GLY A 152 7.47 -13.59 -7.19
N THR A 153 7.69 -13.16 -5.96
CA THR A 153 7.11 -13.78 -4.78
C THR A 153 6.38 -12.72 -3.97
N VAL A 154 5.22 -13.07 -3.42
CA VAL A 154 4.49 -12.25 -2.46
C VAL A 154 4.40 -13.07 -1.17
N PHE A 155 4.96 -12.54 -0.09
CA PHE A 155 5.04 -13.22 1.21
C PHE A 155 5.58 -14.66 1.13
N GLY A 156 6.61 -14.87 0.29
CA GLY A 156 7.23 -16.18 0.11
C GLY A 156 6.51 -17.13 -0.87
N HIS A 157 5.35 -16.75 -1.38
CA HIS A 157 4.61 -17.52 -2.38
C HIS A 157 4.93 -17.04 -3.78
N ASN A 158 5.26 -17.98 -4.69
CA ASN A 158 5.44 -17.64 -6.09
C ASN A 158 4.12 -17.15 -6.68
N VAL A 159 4.17 -15.97 -7.32
CA VAL A 159 3.05 -15.43 -8.09
C VAL A 159 3.34 -15.61 -9.57
N GLY A 160 2.33 -16.01 -10.32
CA GLY A 160 2.41 -16.14 -11.76
C GLY A 160 2.39 -14.75 -12.45
N ASN A 161 1.97 -14.75 -13.70
CA ASN A 161 1.80 -13.47 -14.41
C ASN A 161 0.69 -12.64 -13.78
N ILE A 162 1.04 -11.44 -13.34
CA ILE A 162 0.10 -10.46 -12.80
C ILE A 162 0.03 -9.30 -13.78
N THR A 163 -1.14 -9.02 -14.31
CA THR A 163 -1.38 -7.80 -15.08
C THR A 163 -1.52 -6.64 -14.11
N ALA A 164 -0.71 -5.62 -14.31
CA ALA A 164 -0.70 -4.42 -13.50
C ALA A 164 -0.80 -3.17 -14.41
N HIS A 165 -1.05 -2.04 -13.80
CA HIS A 165 -1.12 -0.74 -14.47
C HIS A 165 -0.14 0.21 -13.80
N GLU A 166 0.67 0.92 -14.60
CA GLU A 166 1.56 1.98 -14.14
C GLU A 166 1.04 3.34 -14.61
N PHE A 167 0.99 4.28 -13.70
CA PHE A 167 0.69 5.68 -13.99
C PHE A 167 1.35 6.56 -12.92
N HIS A 168 2.51 7.14 -13.23
CA HIS A 168 3.20 7.96 -12.25
C HIS A 168 4.11 9.03 -12.87
N TYR A 169 4.21 10.15 -12.13
CA TYR A 169 5.13 11.26 -12.37
C TYR A 169 6.33 11.24 -11.41
N TYR A 170 6.39 10.27 -10.49
CA TYR A 170 7.46 10.10 -9.54
C TYR A 170 8.32 8.89 -9.90
N GLU A 171 9.60 8.97 -9.61
CA GLU A 171 10.54 7.84 -9.67
C GLU A 171 11.23 7.66 -8.30
N SER A 172 11.82 6.48 -8.09
CA SER A 172 12.49 6.07 -6.86
C SER A 172 13.73 5.24 -7.16
#